data_0354505a1d7201e134690474274c7492
#
_entry.id   0354505a1d7201e134690474274c7492
#
_cell.length_a   1.000
_cell.length_b   1.000
_cell.length_c   1.000
_cell.angle_alpha   90.00
_cell.angle_beta   90.00
_cell.angle_gamma   90.00
#
_symmetry.space_group_name_H-M   'P 1'
#
loop_
_entity.id
_entity.type
_entity.pdbx_description
1 polymer ?
#
loop_
_entity_poly.entity_id
_entity_poly.type
_entity_poly.pdbx_seq_one_letter_code
_entity_poly.pdbx_strand_id
1 'polypeptide(L)'
;MNHLSKIFLLMGLFLCMSAQISARTISFSGLEWTVRSNGYGAPGKNYWRNDNVWVDELGRLHLAIRKVGGRWTCAELQTTQKFLYGKYSFKVIGRIDQLDKNVVLGLFNYPTESAKQGLGELDIEFAKWGNASNGSGNFTVWSDAAANQYQTRNFPFTLVGTYTQHNFTRARKSVFFQSFHGHSETNEIFNWRYSGADVSQTPMPIYLNFWLFRGQAPSDGNSAEIIISEVKYSP
;
A
#
# COMPACT_ATOMS: atom_id res chain seq x y z
N MET A 1 -39.79 -50.01 47.93
CA MET A 1 -40.16 -48.67 47.49
C MET A 1 -38.90 -47.97 47.09
N ASN A 2 -38.58 -47.96 45.79
CA ASN A 2 -37.33 -47.38 45.27
C ASN A 2 -37.68 -46.08 44.51
N HIS A 3 -37.22 -44.95 45.04
CA HIS A 3 -37.28 -43.67 44.32
C HIS A 3 -36.06 -43.51 43.39
N LEU A 4 -36.28 -43.59 42.09
CA LEU A 4 -35.30 -43.20 41.05
C LEU A 4 -35.43 -41.72 40.78
N SER A 5 -34.43 -40.92 41.22
CA SER A 5 -34.26 -39.52 40.84
C SER A 5 -33.71 -39.45 39.40
N LYS A 6 -34.48 -38.87 38.48
CA LYS A 6 -34.06 -38.49 37.13
C LYS A 6 -33.32 -37.18 37.15
N ILE A 7 -32.01 -37.20 36.94
CA ILE A 7 -31.18 -36.01 36.68
C ILE A 7 -31.33 -35.65 35.22
N PHE A 8 -31.98 -34.52 34.92
CA PHE A 8 -31.98 -33.90 33.60
C PHE A 8 -30.69 -33.09 33.40
N LEU A 9 -29.80 -33.57 32.54
CA LEU A 9 -28.59 -32.85 32.12
C LEU A 9 -29.00 -31.89 31.01
N LEU A 10 -29.09 -30.59 31.32
CA LEU A 10 -29.32 -29.53 30.32
C LEU A 10 -27.98 -29.23 29.63
N MET A 11 -27.79 -29.78 28.44
CA MET A 11 -26.66 -29.49 27.60
C MET A 11 -26.89 -28.15 26.87
N GLY A 12 -26.36 -27.06 27.46
CA GLY A 12 -26.38 -25.73 26.83
C GLY A 12 -25.50 -25.71 25.58
N LEU A 13 -26.14 -25.60 24.44
CA LEU A 13 -25.47 -25.37 23.16
C LEU A 13 -24.92 -23.92 23.13
N PHE A 14 -23.65 -23.73 23.45
CA PHE A 14 -22.97 -22.46 23.19
C PHE A 14 -22.76 -22.34 21.67
N LEU A 15 -23.65 -21.62 20.99
CA LEU A 15 -23.37 -21.13 19.63
C LEU A 15 -22.25 -20.08 19.72
N CYS A 16 -21.04 -20.49 19.42
CA CYS A 16 -19.93 -19.59 19.20
C CYS A 16 -20.20 -18.85 17.87
N MET A 17 -20.87 -17.69 17.93
CA MET A 17 -20.95 -16.78 16.80
C MET A 17 -19.55 -16.25 16.53
N SER A 18 -18.83 -16.87 15.59
CA SER A 18 -17.65 -16.27 15.00
C SER A 18 -18.12 -15.02 14.25
N ALA A 19 -17.90 -13.85 14.84
CA ALA A 19 -18.05 -12.60 14.12
C ALA A 19 -17.10 -12.63 12.93
N GLN A 20 -17.63 -12.79 11.72
CA GLN A 20 -16.86 -12.58 10.50
C GLN A 20 -16.45 -11.10 10.52
N ILE A 21 -15.18 -10.83 10.73
CA ILE A 21 -14.62 -9.49 10.57
C ILE A 21 -14.68 -9.20 9.08
N SER A 22 -15.77 -8.56 8.64
CA SER A 22 -15.88 -8.06 7.27
C SER A 22 -14.75 -7.07 7.03
N ALA A 23 -14.07 -7.21 5.90
CA ALA A 23 -13.06 -6.25 5.49
C ALA A 23 -13.72 -4.86 5.41
N ARG A 24 -13.08 -3.86 6.02
CA ARG A 24 -13.58 -2.48 5.98
C ARG A 24 -13.39 -1.92 4.59
N THR A 25 -14.46 -1.38 3.99
CA THR A 25 -14.42 -0.64 2.72
C THR A 25 -14.56 0.85 2.96
N ILE A 26 -13.96 1.65 2.09
CA ILE A 26 -14.09 3.11 2.04
C ILE A 26 -14.19 3.56 0.59
N SER A 27 -14.89 4.69 0.35
CA SER A 27 -14.92 5.37 -0.94
C SER A 27 -13.90 6.49 -0.96
N PHE A 28 -13.00 6.52 -1.95
CA PHE A 28 -12.03 7.59 -2.13
C PHE A 28 -11.70 7.76 -3.62
N SER A 29 -11.63 9.03 -4.10
CA SER A 29 -11.34 9.38 -5.51
C SER A 29 -12.28 8.69 -6.52
N GLY A 30 -13.56 8.47 -6.16
CA GLY A 30 -14.53 7.79 -7.02
C GLY A 30 -14.32 6.28 -7.15
N LEU A 31 -13.44 5.70 -6.36
CA LEU A 31 -13.13 4.26 -6.31
C LEU A 31 -13.50 3.69 -4.94
N GLU A 32 -13.89 2.40 -4.91
CA GLU A 32 -14.08 1.64 -3.68
C GLU A 32 -12.79 0.92 -3.31
N TRP A 33 -12.42 1.01 -2.04
CA TRP A 33 -11.19 0.47 -1.48
C TRP A 33 -11.47 -0.47 -0.33
N THR A 34 -10.79 -1.60 -0.32
CA THR A 34 -10.73 -2.51 0.82
C THR A 34 -9.52 -2.15 1.67
N VAL A 35 -9.74 -1.79 2.92
CA VAL A 35 -8.68 -1.52 3.90
C VAL A 35 -8.22 -2.84 4.52
N ARG A 36 -6.90 -3.03 4.60
CA ARG A 36 -6.31 -4.23 5.19
C ARG A 36 -6.73 -4.39 6.64
N SER A 37 -7.15 -5.60 6.99
CA SER A 37 -7.57 -5.96 8.34
C SER A 37 -6.41 -5.94 9.33
N ASN A 38 -6.73 -5.80 10.62
CA ASN A 38 -5.74 -5.83 11.70
C ASN A 38 -5.01 -7.17 11.74
N GLY A 39 -3.68 -7.14 11.87
CA GLY A 39 -2.88 -8.34 12.01
C GLY A 39 -1.46 -8.20 11.47
N TYR A 40 -0.65 -9.22 11.71
CA TYR A 40 0.69 -9.33 11.13
C TYR A 40 0.64 -9.79 9.67
N GLY A 41 1.54 -9.28 8.86
CA GLY A 41 1.67 -9.72 7.46
C GLY A 41 2.79 -9.02 6.69
N ALA A 42 3.07 -9.56 5.49
CA ALA A 42 4.04 -9.01 4.55
C ALA A 42 3.67 -7.58 4.08
N PRO A 43 4.65 -6.80 3.60
CA PRO A 43 6.07 -7.12 3.60
C PRO A 43 6.69 -7.07 5.01
N GLY A 44 7.63 -7.98 5.28
CA GLY A 44 8.27 -8.11 6.59
C GLY A 44 7.32 -8.54 7.71
N LYS A 45 7.66 -8.21 8.96
CA LYS A 45 6.84 -8.49 10.14
C LYS A 45 6.05 -7.24 10.58
N ASN A 46 5.35 -6.60 9.66
CA ASN A 46 4.54 -5.43 9.96
C ASN A 46 3.20 -5.82 10.60
N TYR A 47 2.74 -4.99 11.53
CA TYR A 47 1.39 -5.09 12.09
C TYR A 47 0.50 -4.03 11.43
N TRP A 48 -0.47 -4.48 10.70
CA TRP A 48 -1.42 -3.64 9.98
C TRP A 48 -2.59 -3.25 10.87
N ARG A 49 -3.07 -2.02 10.71
CA ARG A 49 -4.28 -1.57 11.40
C ARG A 49 -5.20 -0.83 10.46
N ASN A 50 -6.45 -1.23 10.45
CA ASN A 50 -7.45 -0.61 9.60
C ASN A 50 -7.77 0.85 9.98
N ASP A 51 -7.59 1.25 11.26
CA ASP A 51 -7.78 2.62 11.72
C ASP A 51 -6.57 3.55 11.45
N ASN A 52 -5.50 3.03 10.85
CA ASN A 52 -4.41 3.83 10.29
C ASN A 52 -4.72 4.37 8.88
N VAL A 53 -5.90 4.06 8.36
CA VAL A 53 -6.42 4.52 7.07
C VAL A 53 -7.75 5.23 7.30
N TRP A 54 -7.90 6.47 6.86
CA TRP A 54 -9.18 7.20 6.91
C TRP A 54 -9.28 8.24 5.81
N VAL A 55 -10.51 8.68 5.50
CA VAL A 55 -10.78 9.82 4.63
C VAL A 55 -11.26 10.98 5.50
N ASP A 56 -10.69 12.16 5.32
CA ASP A 56 -11.03 13.36 6.09
C ASP A 56 -12.27 14.07 5.48
N GLU A 57 -12.71 15.15 6.15
CA GLU A 57 -13.86 15.96 5.73
C GLU A 57 -13.64 16.67 4.39
N LEU A 58 -12.39 16.85 3.94
CA LEU A 58 -12.03 17.38 2.64
C LEU A 58 -11.95 16.30 1.55
N GLY A 59 -12.30 15.06 1.88
CA GLY A 59 -12.26 13.92 0.96
C GLY A 59 -10.84 13.40 0.66
N ARG A 60 -9.85 13.68 1.51
CA ARG A 60 -8.46 13.25 1.35
C ARG A 60 -8.20 11.98 2.15
N LEU A 61 -7.48 11.05 1.56
CA LEU A 61 -7.09 9.80 2.20
C LEU A 61 -5.82 10.00 3.03
N HIS A 62 -5.84 9.53 4.26
CA HIS A 62 -4.71 9.53 5.18
C HIS A 62 -4.19 8.11 5.40
N LEU A 63 -2.87 7.97 5.37
CA LEU A 63 -2.15 6.76 5.75
C LEU A 63 -1.20 7.09 6.89
N ALA A 64 -1.26 6.35 7.99
CA ALA A 64 -0.44 6.62 9.16
C ALA A 64 0.38 5.41 9.62
N ILE A 65 1.57 5.70 10.15
CA ILE A 65 2.38 4.80 10.98
C ILE A 65 2.30 5.34 12.40
N ARG A 66 1.75 4.56 13.33
CA ARG A 66 1.52 4.98 14.72
C ARG A 66 1.92 3.90 15.71
N LYS A 67 2.33 4.30 16.90
CA LYS A 67 2.57 3.38 18.01
C LYS A 67 1.30 3.23 18.83
N VAL A 68 0.69 2.04 18.80
CA VAL A 68 -0.57 1.74 19.51
C VAL A 68 -0.34 0.56 20.45
N GLY A 69 -0.63 0.73 21.73
CA GLY A 69 -0.43 -0.32 22.73
C GLY A 69 1.02 -0.81 22.82
N GLY A 70 2.00 0.09 22.65
CA GLY A 70 3.42 -0.24 22.66
C GLY A 70 3.97 -0.79 21.33
N ARG A 71 3.12 -1.05 20.32
CA ARG A 71 3.48 -1.63 19.03
C ARG A 71 3.37 -0.60 17.90
N TRP A 72 4.34 -0.60 17.00
CA TRP A 72 4.25 0.13 15.74
C TRP A 72 3.28 -0.56 14.78
N THR A 73 2.48 0.25 14.10
CA THR A 73 1.40 -0.22 13.23
C THR A 73 1.41 0.54 11.91
N CYS A 74 1.03 -0.13 10.84
CA CYS A 74 1.12 0.31 9.45
C CYS A 74 -0.25 0.41 8.79
N ALA A 75 -0.31 1.03 7.61
CA ALA A 75 -1.51 1.24 6.82
C ALA A 75 -1.39 0.58 5.45
N GLU A 76 -2.46 -0.09 4.97
CA GLU A 76 -2.57 -0.58 3.60
C GLU A 76 -4.04 -0.66 3.17
N LEU A 77 -4.28 -0.35 1.90
CA LEU A 77 -5.56 -0.54 1.24
C LEU A 77 -5.36 -0.85 -0.24
N GLN A 78 -6.39 -1.46 -0.85
CA GLN A 78 -6.40 -1.77 -2.28
C GLN A 78 -7.76 -1.46 -2.88
N THR A 79 -7.82 -1.14 -4.19
CA THR A 79 -9.09 -1.02 -4.89
C THR A 79 -9.79 -2.37 -4.99
N THR A 80 -11.12 -2.36 -4.91
CA THR A 80 -11.93 -3.55 -5.20
C THR A 80 -11.93 -3.89 -6.69
N GLN A 81 -11.79 -2.87 -7.53
CA GLN A 81 -11.68 -2.97 -8.97
C GLN A 81 -10.23 -3.22 -9.40
N LYS A 82 -10.05 -3.99 -10.48
CA LYS A 82 -8.76 -4.26 -11.13
C LYS A 82 -8.64 -3.49 -12.44
N PHE A 83 -7.42 -3.06 -12.75
CA PHE A 83 -7.09 -2.26 -13.92
C PHE A 83 -5.94 -2.91 -14.70
N LEU A 84 -5.84 -2.64 -15.99
CA LEU A 84 -4.81 -3.24 -16.85
C LEU A 84 -3.91 -2.16 -17.46
N TYR A 85 -4.15 -1.78 -18.69
CA TYR A 85 -3.37 -0.74 -19.39
C TYR A 85 -3.98 0.63 -19.14
N GLY A 86 -3.16 1.66 -19.17
CA GLY A 86 -3.59 3.01 -18.92
C GLY A 86 -2.65 3.77 -17.99
N LYS A 87 -3.02 4.98 -17.66
CA LYS A 87 -2.29 5.87 -16.77
C LYS A 87 -2.87 5.81 -15.36
N TYR A 88 -2.00 5.59 -14.41
CA TYR A 88 -2.27 5.61 -12.97
C TYR A 88 -1.60 6.85 -12.40
N SER A 89 -2.33 7.67 -11.70
CA SER A 89 -1.86 8.94 -11.17
C SER A 89 -2.22 9.07 -9.70
N PHE A 90 -1.25 9.56 -8.90
CA PHE A 90 -1.34 9.70 -7.46
C PHE A 90 -0.88 11.11 -7.06
N LYS A 91 -1.76 11.88 -6.41
CA LYS A 91 -1.40 13.18 -5.83
C LYS A 91 -1.15 13.02 -4.34
N VAL A 92 0.06 13.31 -3.92
CA VAL A 92 0.54 13.12 -2.55
C VAL A 92 0.80 14.46 -1.88
N ILE A 93 0.47 14.55 -0.59
CA ILE A 93 0.78 15.70 0.27
C ILE A 93 1.59 15.18 1.45
N GLY A 94 2.83 15.62 1.57
CA GLY A 94 3.76 15.24 2.62
C GLY A 94 5.22 15.42 2.20
N ARG A 95 6.13 15.36 3.18
CA ARG A 95 7.58 15.44 2.94
C ARG A 95 8.12 14.03 2.68
N ILE A 96 7.74 13.45 1.53
CA ILE A 96 8.17 12.10 1.14
C ILE A 96 9.68 12.01 0.88
N ASP A 97 10.35 13.14 0.67
CA ASP A 97 11.82 13.25 0.60
C ASP A 97 12.49 13.12 1.96
N GLN A 98 11.75 13.32 3.06
CA GLN A 98 12.26 13.34 4.43
C GLN A 98 11.72 12.18 5.30
N LEU A 99 11.13 11.15 4.70
CA LEU A 99 10.72 9.97 5.45
C LEU A 99 11.90 9.37 6.22
N ASP A 100 11.62 8.90 7.45
CA ASP A 100 12.61 8.14 8.22
C ASP A 100 13.15 6.97 7.38
N LYS A 101 14.39 6.58 7.61
CA LYS A 101 15.06 5.53 6.82
C LYS A 101 14.35 4.18 6.85
N ASN A 102 13.53 3.93 7.88
CA ASN A 102 12.75 2.70 8.04
C ASN A 102 11.31 2.83 7.54
N VAL A 103 10.88 4.01 7.12
CA VAL A 103 9.51 4.26 6.63
C VAL A 103 9.46 4.14 5.12
N VAL A 104 8.43 3.48 4.61
CA VAL A 104 8.18 3.25 3.17
C VAL A 104 6.76 3.66 2.82
N LEU A 105 6.60 4.48 1.78
CA LEU A 105 5.34 4.74 1.09
C LEU A 105 5.36 4.01 -0.25
N GLY A 106 4.37 3.13 -0.48
CA GLY A 106 4.18 2.42 -1.75
C GLY A 106 2.90 2.83 -2.47
N LEU A 107 3.01 3.07 -3.78
CA LEU A 107 1.95 3.38 -4.73
C LEU A 107 2.10 2.39 -5.89
N PHE A 108 1.28 1.33 -5.95
CA PHE A 108 1.63 0.18 -6.79
C PHE A 108 0.44 -0.61 -7.32
N ASN A 109 0.71 -1.50 -8.27
CA ASN A 109 -0.20 -2.57 -8.66
C ASN A 109 0.36 -3.92 -8.22
N TYR A 110 -0.48 -4.78 -7.65
CA TYR A 110 -0.08 -6.12 -7.21
C TYR A 110 -1.13 -7.16 -7.58
N PRO A 111 -0.74 -8.35 -8.09
CA PRO A 111 -1.69 -9.38 -8.45
C PRO A 111 -2.32 -10.02 -7.21
N THR A 112 -3.64 -10.24 -7.25
CA THR A 112 -4.39 -10.88 -6.16
C THR A 112 -4.54 -12.39 -6.34
N GLU A 113 -4.29 -12.90 -7.53
CA GLU A 113 -4.32 -14.33 -7.82
C GLU A 113 -3.13 -15.05 -7.15
N SER A 114 -3.39 -16.09 -6.37
CA SER A 114 -2.35 -16.80 -5.60
C SER A 114 -1.23 -17.36 -6.50
N ALA A 115 -1.56 -17.80 -7.71
CA ALA A 115 -0.60 -18.29 -8.69
C ALA A 115 0.29 -17.19 -9.29
N LYS A 116 -0.04 -15.91 -9.07
CA LYS A 116 0.67 -14.73 -9.60
C LYS A 116 1.32 -13.89 -8.50
N GLN A 117 1.25 -14.30 -7.24
CA GLN A 117 1.86 -13.54 -6.15
C GLN A 117 3.36 -13.33 -6.37
N GLY A 118 3.80 -12.07 -6.23
CA GLY A 118 5.19 -11.68 -6.46
C GLY A 118 5.62 -11.63 -7.93
N LEU A 119 4.66 -11.66 -8.87
CA LEU A 119 4.90 -11.55 -10.30
C LEU A 119 4.24 -10.30 -10.88
N GLY A 120 4.96 -9.55 -11.71
CA GLY A 120 4.41 -8.47 -12.50
C GLY A 120 3.98 -7.22 -11.72
N GLU A 121 4.38 -7.06 -10.48
CA GLU A 121 4.18 -5.86 -9.66
C GLU A 121 4.84 -4.64 -10.29
N LEU A 122 4.20 -3.47 -10.16
CA LEU A 122 4.72 -2.19 -10.65
C LEU A 122 4.68 -1.19 -9.50
N ASP A 123 5.85 -0.66 -9.13
CA ASP A 123 5.98 0.18 -7.94
C ASP A 123 6.50 1.58 -8.21
N ILE A 124 5.90 2.53 -7.52
CA ILE A 124 6.49 3.80 -7.15
C ILE A 124 6.64 3.76 -5.63
N GLU A 125 7.86 3.79 -5.13
CA GLU A 125 8.10 3.77 -3.69
C GLU A 125 8.99 4.93 -3.24
N PHE A 126 8.72 5.42 -2.03
CA PHE A 126 9.51 6.41 -1.35
C PHE A 126 10.07 5.80 -0.07
N ALA A 127 11.37 5.46 -0.11
CA ALA A 127 12.04 4.72 0.94
C ALA A 127 13.56 4.93 0.90
N LYS A 128 14.18 4.85 2.06
CA LYS A 128 15.64 4.81 2.20
C LYS A 128 16.17 3.41 2.54
N TRP A 129 15.29 2.42 2.64
CA TRP A 129 15.64 1.01 2.84
C TRP A 129 16.58 0.76 4.03
N GLY A 130 16.35 1.45 5.15
CA GLY A 130 17.16 1.33 6.37
C GLY A 130 18.49 2.10 6.36
N ASN A 131 18.86 2.76 5.26
CA ASN A 131 20.09 3.55 5.14
C ASN A 131 19.76 5.00 4.79
N ALA A 132 20.03 5.92 5.72
CA ALA A 132 19.73 7.35 5.57
C ALA A 132 20.42 8.02 4.36
N SER A 133 21.50 7.43 3.85
CA SER A 133 22.27 7.94 2.69
C SER A 133 21.69 7.54 1.34
N ASN A 134 20.69 6.64 1.30
CA ASN A 134 20.07 6.25 0.06
C ASN A 134 19.15 7.37 -0.49
N GLY A 135 19.06 7.44 -1.83
CA GLY A 135 18.03 8.24 -2.51
C GLY A 135 16.63 7.79 -2.10
N SER A 136 15.70 8.74 -2.04
CA SER A 136 14.36 8.50 -1.47
C SER A 136 13.33 7.97 -2.46
N GLY A 137 13.55 8.12 -3.78
CA GLY A 137 12.61 7.67 -4.82
C GLY A 137 13.05 6.36 -5.46
N ASN A 138 12.08 5.51 -5.79
CA ASN A 138 12.30 4.22 -6.41
C ASN A 138 11.17 3.89 -7.39
N PHE A 139 11.51 3.44 -8.60
CA PHE A 139 10.58 2.82 -9.54
C PHE A 139 11.00 1.39 -9.80
N THR A 140 10.06 0.45 -9.73
CA THR A 140 10.36 -0.98 -9.93
C THR A 140 9.35 -1.64 -10.86
N VAL A 141 9.84 -2.51 -11.72
CA VAL A 141 9.07 -3.46 -12.52
C VAL A 141 9.51 -4.86 -12.12
N TRP A 142 8.62 -5.62 -11.50
CA TRP A 142 8.86 -7.03 -11.18
C TRP A 142 8.49 -7.91 -12.37
N SER A 143 9.27 -8.96 -12.60
CA SER A 143 9.03 -9.88 -13.72
C SER A 143 7.69 -10.60 -13.57
N ASP A 144 6.90 -10.65 -14.67
CA ASP A 144 5.67 -11.47 -14.75
C ASP A 144 5.98 -12.97 -15.01
N ALA A 145 7.23 -13.30 -15.31
CA ALA A 145 7.67 -14.65 -15.66
C ALA A 145 8.44 -15.36 -14.54
N ALA A 146 9.15 -14.61 -13.68
CA ALA A 146 10.04 -15.19 -12.68
C ALA A 146 9.99 -14.40 -11.36
N ALA A 147 9.66 -15.10 -10.28
CA ALA A 147 9.63 -14.52 -8.95
C ALA A 147 11.01 -13.99 -8.52
N ASN A 148 11.01 -12.91 -7.75
CA ASN A 148 12.22 -12.24 -7.24
C ASN A 148 13.17 -11.67 -8.32
N GLN A 149 12.74 -11.56 -9.57
CA GLN A 149 13.45 -10.83 -10.61
C GLN A 149 12.76 -9.49 -10.87
N TYR A 150 13.54 -8.42 -10.92
CA TYR A 150 13.03 -7.07 -11.13
C TYR A 150 14.06 -6.15 -11.79
N GLN A 151 13.57 -5.08 -12.37
CA GLN A 151 14.36 -3.92 -12.81
C GLN A 151 13.94 -2.73 -11.95
N THR A 152 14.92 -1.98 -11.46
CA THR A 152 14.66 -0.83 -10.60
C THR A 152 15.48 0.40 -10.99
N ARG A 153 14.96 1.58 -10.66
CA ARG A 153 15.66 2.87 -10.74
C ARG A 153 15.44 3.65 -9.46
N ASN A 154 16.53 3.86 -8.73
CA ASN A 154 16.57 4.72 -7.57
C ASN A 154 16.94 6.14 -7.99
N PHE A 155 16.33 7.14 -7.38
CA PHE A 155 16.64 8.53 -7.63
C PHE A 155 16.57 9.37 -6.34
N PRO A 156 17.54 10.29 -6.13
CA PRO A 156 17.46 11.28 -5.07
C PRO A 156 16.58 12.43 -5.51
N PHE A 157 15.89 13.05 -4.56
CA PHE A 157 15.19 14.31 -4.77
C PHE A 157 15.03 15.08 -3.46
N THR A 158 14.77 16.37 -3.59
CA THR A 158 14.49 17.28 -2.46
C THR A 158 13.27 18.13 -2.82
N LEU A 159 12.31 18.21 -1.91
CA LEU A 159 11.10 19.00 -2.11
C LEU A 159 11.26 20.39 -1.51
N VAL A 160 10.79 21.42 -2.22
CA VAL A 160 10.63 22.78 -1.70
C VAL A 160 9.34 22.91 -0.88
N GLY A 161 8.28 22.16 -1.30
CA GLY A 161 6.97 22.10 -0.64
C GLY A 161 6.60 20.67 -0.23
N THR A 162 5.30 20.41 -0.13
CA THR A 162 4.75 19.12 0.30
C THR A 162 3.89 18.44 -0.77
N TYR A 163 3.65 19.09 -1.90
CA TYR A 163 2.79 18.58 -2.96
C TYR A 163 3.60 17.89 -4.04
N THR A 164 3.24 16.66 -4.37
CA THR A 164 3.86 15.91 -5.47
C THR A 164 2.82 15.10 -6.23
N GLN A 165 3.09 14.84 -7.50
CA GLN A 165 2.30 13.93 -8.33
C GLN A 165 3.19 12.84 -8.90
N HIS A 166 2.70 11.61 -8.86
CA HIS A 166 3.41 10.43 -9.32
C HIS A 166 2.53 9.65 -10.26
N ASN A 167 3.10 9.24 -11.39
CA ASN A 167 2.35 8.52 -12.41
C ASN A 167 3.13 7.28 -12.86
N PHE A 168 2.41 6.24 -13.24
CA PHE A 168 2.92 5.29 -14.21
C PHE A 168 1.89 5.04 -15.32
N THR A 169 2.36 4.97 -16.55
CA THR A 169 1.56 4.59 -17.71
C THR A 169 1.96 3.18 -18.12
N ARG A 170 1.06 2.23 -17.92
CA ARG A 170 1.26 0.83 -18.24
C ARG A 170 0.70 0.53 -19.62
N ALA A 171 1.55 -0.04 -20.50
CA ALA A 171 1.18 -0.56 -21.81
C ALA A 171 1.62 -2.03 -21.91
N ARG A 172 1.27 -2.71 -22.98
CA ARG A 172 1.48 -4.17 -23.13
C ARG A 172 2.92 -4.64 -22.89
N LYS A 173 3.93 -3.83 -23.26
CA LYS A 173 5.36 -4.18 -23.13
C LYS A 173 6.19 -3.03 -22.61
N SER A 174 5.57 -2.04 -21.99
CA SER A 174 6.30 -0.91 -21.41
C SER A 174 5.55 -0.31 -20.25
N VAL A 175 6.33 0.29 -19.34
CA VAL A 175 5.82 1.14 -18.25
C VAL A 175 6.60 2.44 -18.29
N PHE A 176 5.92 3.57 -18.27
CA PHE A 176 6.55 4.88 -18.17
C PHE A 176 6.19 5.50 -16.82
N PHE A 177 7.18 5.61 -15.95
CA PHE A 177 7.09 6.20 -14.63
C PHE A 177 7.50 7.66 -14.65
N GLN A 178 6.82 8.49 -13.88
CA GLN A 178 7.11 9.92 -13.75
C GLN A 178 6.77 10.42 -12.35
N SER A 179 7.60 11.30 -11.80
CA SER A 179 7.35 12.03 -10.56
C SER A 179 7.52 13.51 -10.79
N PHE A 180 6.65 14.33 -10.18
CA PHE A 180 6.61 15.78 -10.36
C PHE A 180 6.52 16.50 -9.03
N HIS A 181 7.11 17.70 -8.96
CA HIS A 181 6.79 18.69 -7.93
C HIS A 181 5.41 19.28 -8.17
N GLY A 182 4.65 19.49 -7.11
CA GLY A 182 3.28 20.00 -7.18
C GLY A 182 2.28 18.95 -7.65
N HIS A 183 1.04 19.36 -7.87
CA HIS A 183 -0.06 18.53 -8.38
C HIS A 183 -0.32 18.79 -9.89
N SER A 184 0.75 19.07 -10.64
CA SER A 184 0.73 19.24 -12.09
C SER A 184 1.92 18.51 -12.73
N GLU A 185 1.80 18.19 -14.00
CA GLU A 185 2.84 17.44 -14.75
C GLU A 185 3.82 18.39 -15.45
N THR A 186 4.16 19.51 -14.86
CA THR A 186 5.00 20.55 -15.48
C THR A 186 6.40 20.66 -14.90
N ASN A 187 6.63 20.19 -13.67
CA ASN A 187 7.92 20.30 -12.98
C ASN A 187 8.40 18.90 -12.58
N GLU A 188 9.05 18.23 -13.52
CA GLU A 188 9.47 16.83 -13.35
C GLU A 188 10.62 16.69 -12.36
N ILE A 189 10.50 15.73 -11.45
CA ILE A 189 11.55 15.29 -10.52
C ILE A 189 12.41 14.24 -11.21
N PHE A 190 11.75 13.18 -11.74
CA PHE A 190 12.41 12.06 -12.37
C PHE A 190 11.45 11.27 -13.26
N ASN A 191 11.96 10.66 -14.31
CA ASN A 191 11.23 9.70 -15.11
C ASN A 191 12.06 8.46 -15.45
N TRP A 192 11.38 7.38 -15.75
CA TRP A 192 11.98 6.16 -16.26
C TRP A 192 10.99 5.40 -17.14
N ARG A 193 11.48 4.98 -18.31
CA ARG A 193 10.74 4.08 -19.19
C ARG A 193 11.36 2.69 -19.16
N TYR A 194 10.58 1.72 -18.71
CA TYR A 194 10.86 0.30 -18.89
C TYR A 194 10.23 -0.17 -20.21
N SER A 195 10.95 -1.04 -20.94
CA SER A 195 10.41 -1.74 -22.11
C SER A 195 10.91 -3.18 -22.09
N GLY A 196 9.98 -4.13 -22.10
CA GLY A 196 10.33 -5.55 -22.00
C GLY A 196 9.11 -6.46 -21.78
N ALA A 197 9.41 -7.75 -21.61
CA ALA A 197 8.41 -8.79 -21.44
C ALA A 197 7.89 -8.93 -20.00
N ASP A 198 8.55 -8.28 -19.02
CA ASP A 198 8.20 -8.41 -17.60
C ASP A 198 6.90 -7.68 -17.20
N VAL A 199 6.36 -6.84 -18.10
CA VAL A 199 5.10 -6.15 -17.82
C VAL A 199 3.95 -7.14 -17.83
N SER A 200 3.31 -7.33 -16.68
CA SER A 200 2.19 -8.24 -16.51
C SER A 200 1.04 -7.94 -17.47
N GLN A 201 0.40 -8.98 -17.96
CA GLN A 201 -0.81 -8.90 -18.79
C GLN A 201 -2.08 -9.17 -17.95
N THR A 202 -1.93 -9.26 -16.63
CA THR A 202 -3.03 -9.53 -15.70
C THR A 202 -3.59 -8.22 -15.16
N PRO A 203 -4.92 -8.00 -15.15
CA PRO A 203 -5.53 -6.88 -14.45
C PRO A 203 -5.24 -6.96 -12.95
N MET A 204 -4.81 -5.85 -12.35
CA MET A 204 -4.42 -5.76 -10.94
C MET A 204 -5.12 -4.60 -10.24
N PRO A 205 -5.46 -4.72 -8.95
CA PRO A 205 -5.90 -3.57 -8.17
C PRO A 205 -4.77 -2.56 -7.98
N ILE A 206 -5.13 -1.35 -7.64
CA ILE A 206 -4.22 -0.32 -7.15
C ILE A 206 -4.08 -0.54 -5.65
N TYR A 207 -2.85 -0.54 -5.16
CA TYR A 207 -2.50 -0.59 -3.76
C TYR A 207 -1.86 0.71 -3.30
N LEU A 208 -2.12 1.06 -2.05
CA LEU A 208 -1.43 2.11 -1.32
C LEU A 208 -1.03 1.53 0.03
N ASN A 209 0.25 1.64 0.40
CA ASN A 209 0.69 1.24 1.72
C ASN A 209 1.67 2.23 2.33
N PHE A 210 1.70 2.25 3.67
CA PHE A 210 2.63 3.04 4.45
C PHE A 210 3.12 2.16 5.60
N TRP A 211 4.39 1.72 5.51
CA TRP A 211 4.88 0.59 6.28
C TRP A 211 6.33 0.73 6.73
N LEU A 212 6.81 -0.23 7.54
CA LEU A 212 8.12 -0.21 8.17
C LEU A 212 9.04 -1.26 7.54
N PHE A 213 10.13 -0.81 6.96
CA PHE A 213 11.15 -1.68 6.36
C PHE A 213 11.67 -2.70 7.36
N ARG A 214 11.55 -3.99 7.04
CA ARG A 214 11.85 -5.13 7.92
C ARG A 214 11.12 -5.13 9.26
N GLY A 215 10.00 -4.37 9.38
CA GLY A 215 9.28 -4.21 10.64
C GLY A 215 10.02 -3.39 11.70
N GLN A 216 11.05 -2.64 11.32
CA GLN A 216 11.83 -1.80 12.24
C GLN A 216 11.09 -0.49 12.53
N ALA A 217 11.05 -0.12 13.80
CA ALA A 217 10.50 1.17 14.22
C ALA A 217 11.16 2.34 13.46
N PRO A 218 10.43 3.47 13.29
CA PRO A 218 11.06 4.70 12.84
C PRO A 218 12.27 5.01 13.72
N SER A 219 13.41 5.34 13.11
CA SER A 219 14.67 5.52 13.86
C SER A 219 14.68 6.78 14.72
N ASP A 220 13.80 7.74 14.40
CA ASP A 220 13.55 8.95 15.18
C ASP A 220 12.49 8.76 16.28
N GLY A 221 11.83 7.58 16.34
CA GLY A 221 10.79 7.27 17.31
C GLY A 221 9.45 8.00 17.11
N ASN A 222 9.28 8.71 15.99
CA ASN A 222 8.10 9.50 15.71
C ASN A 222 7.08 8.73 14.85
N SER A 223 5.80 9.03 15.07
CA SER A 223 4.73 8.64 14.14
C SER A 223 4.87 9.40 12.82
N ALA A 224 4.42 8.79 11.74
CA ALA A 224 4.43 9.40 10.42
C ALA A 224 3.05 9.34 9.79
N GLU A 225 2.75 10.32 8.94
CA GLU A 225 1.50 10.42 8.20
C GLU A 225 1.74 10.97 6.79
N ILE A 226 1.04 10.39 5.81
CA ILE A 226 1.00 10.87 4.43
C ILE A 226 -0.45 11.01 4.01
N ILE A 227 -0.73 12.05 3.24
CA ILE A 227 -2.05 12.31 2.67
C ILE A 227 -2.01 12.05 1.16
N ILE A 228 -2.97 11.30 0.67
CA ILE A 228 -3.23 11.13 -0.76
C ILE A 228 -4.47 11.96 -1.08
N SER A 229 -4.32 13.01 -1.89
CA SER A 229 -5.44 13.89 -2.24
C SER A 229 -6.24 13.41 -3.43
N GLU A 230 -5.64 12.59 -4.31
CA GLU A 230 -6.31 12.00 -5.47
C GLU A 230 -5.59 10.74 -5.93
N VAL A 231 -6.37 9.74 -6.34
CA VAL A 231 -5.93 8.62 -7.19
C VAL A 231 -6.80 8.60 -8.43
N LYS A 232 -6.19 8.57 -9.60
CA LYS A 232 -6.92 8.55 -10.88
C LYS A 232 -6.37 7.47 -11.80
N TYR A 233 -7.29 6.72 -12.39
CA TYR A 233 -7.01 5.82 -13.51
C TYR A 233 -7.63 6.38 -14.79
N SER A 234 -6.87 6.32 -15.89
CA SER A 234 -7.32 6.70 -17.25
C SER A 234 -6.85 5.62 -18.22
N PRO A 235 -7.77 4.88 -18.87
CA PRO A 235 -7.47 3.80 -19.81
C PRO A 235 -6.77 4.27 -21.06
#